data_4a0d4d017bfa48a1a138c850c15653ff
#
_entry.id   4a0d4d017bfa48a1a138c850c15653ff
#
_cell.length_a   1.000
_cell.length_b   1.000
_cell.length_c   1.000
_cell.angle_alpha   90.00
_cell.angle_beta   90.00
_cell.angle_gamma   90.00
#
_symmetry.space_group_name_H-M   'P 1'
#
loop_
_entity.id
_entity.type
_entity.pdbx_description
1 polymer ?
#
loop_
_entity_poly.entity_id
_entity_poly.type
_entity_poly.pdbx_seq_one_letter_code
_entity_poly.pdbx_strand_id
1 'polypeptide(L)'
;MLDCTHLLNFQMPTMITISKEDYLKAIAEAEAEGQTVIPATLAHWLSVTRPAVTFALKRLTKDGFVSVKSDGHIRLTSQGREVAQRTIVRHHLIERMLSEIFGMPWYEIHDEAERLEHAVSPAFEKKLVEKLGHKNTCPHGNELVLRSPAERRKRGLRLLSDSEPGSRYVVASVYERDRQLLEFFENEGIRPGVRIAVEARNYDGTVSLLVDRRQIRLGTSAAEKVWVSKA
;
A
#
# COMPACT_ATOMS: atom_id res chain seq x y z
N MET A 1 -18.40 8.26 -3.97
CA MET A 1 -17.17 9.07 -3.86
C MET A 1 -17.02 9.42 -2.39
N LEU A 2 -16.14 8.74 -1.65
CA LEU A 2 -15.82 9.16 -0.28
C LEU A 2 -14.90 10.38 -0.41
N ASP A 3 -15.41 11.52 -0.01
CA ASP A 3 -14.70 12.78 -0.03
C ASP A 3 -13.63 12.76 1.07
N CYS A 4 -12.35 12.99 0.71
CA CYS A 4 -11.23 13.07 1.65
C CYS A 4 -11.46 14.09 2.78
N THR A 5 -12.32 15.10 2.56
CA THR A 5 -12.71 16.07 3.57
C THR A 5 -13.46 15.47 4.76
N HIS A 6 -14.17 14.35 4.56
CA HIS A 6 -14.89 13.68 5.66
C HIS A 6 -13.95 12.93 6.61
N LEU A 7 -12.80 12.46 6.13
CA LEU A 7 -11.82 11.73 6.94
C LEU A 7 -11.01 12.62 7.89
N LEU A 8 -10.88 13.91 7.56
CA LEU A 8 -10.13 14.89 8.35
C LEU A 8 -10.90 15.49 9.53
N ASN A 9 -12.22 15.34 9.58
CA ASN A 9 -13.08 15.97 10.60
C ASN A 9 -13.54 15.04 11.74
N PHE A 10 -13.00 13.81 11.79
CA PHE A 10 -13.40 12.83 12.81
C PHE A 10 -12.69 13.11 14.14
N GLN A 11 -13.47 13.46 15.16
CA GLN A 11 -12.97 13.67 16.52
C GLN A 11 -12.87 12.33 17.25
N MET A 12 -11.65 11.85 17.45
CA MET A 12 -11.37 10.57 18.12
C MET A 12 -11.70 10.64 19.62
N PRO A 13 -12.55 9.77 20.15
CA PRO A 13 -12.92 9.77 21.57
C PRO A 13 -11.86 9.17 22.50
N THR A 14 -10.81 8.55 21.99
CA THR A 14 -9.75 7.91 22.80
C THR A 14 -8.39 8.08 22.14
N MET A 15 -7.37 8.44 22.91
CA MET A 15 -5.98 8.44 22.42
C MET A 15 -5.60 7.03 21.96
N ILE A 16 -5.46 6.85 20.65
CA ILE A 16 -4.95 5.63 20.05
C ILE A 16 -3.43 5.69 20.14
N THR A 17 -2.80 4.61 20.61
CA THR A 17 -1.36 4.54 20.68
C THR A 17 -0.76 4.19 19.32
N ILE A 18 0.46 4.64 19.03
CA ILE A 18 1.25 4.32 17.83
C ILE A 18 1.15 2.82 17.50
N SER A 19 1.47 1.96 18.45
CA SER A 19 1.38 0.50 18.26
C SER A 19 -0.01 0.00 17.83
N LYS A 20 -1.11 0.64 18.24
CA LYS A 20 -2.45 0.26 17.76
C LYS A 20 -2.66 0.69 16.31
N GLU A 21 -2.23 1.88 15.93
CA GLU A 21 -2.29 2.37 14.55
C GLU A 21 -1.52 1.43 13.62
N ASP A 22 -0.28 1.02 13.98
CA ASP A 22 0.56 0.12 13.20
C ASP A 22 -0.13 -1.22 12.94
N TYR A 23 -0.70 -1.85 13.98
CA TYR A 23 -1.43 -3.10 13.81
C TYR A 23 -2.65 -2.96 12.91
N LEU A 24 -3.43 -1.92 13.07
CA LEU A 24 -4.65 -1.70 12.27
C LEU A 24 -4.29 -1.39 10.81
N LYS A 25 -3.27 -0.58 10.56
CA LYS A 25 -2.72 -0.31 9.24
C LYS A 25 -2.22 -1.61 8.58
N ALA A 26 -1.37 -2.38 9.26
CA ALA A 26 -0.84 -3.65 8.75
C ALA A 26 -1.94 -4.67 8.39
N ILE A 27 -3.03 -4.74 9.17
CA ILE A 27 -4.18 -5.60 8.85
C ILE A 27 -4.84 -5.12 7.55
N ALA A 28 -5.09 -3.80 7.40
CA ALA A 28 -5.74 -3.25 6.22
C ALA A 28 -4.89 -3.45 4.95
N GLU A 29 -3.60 -3.21 5.04
CA GLU A 29 -2.65 -3.38 3.94
C GLU A 29 -2.51 -4.86 3.52
N ALA A 30 -2.38 -5.77 4.49
CA ALA A 30 -2.33 -7.21 4.21
C ALA A 30 -3.62 -7.72 3.54
N GLU A 31 -4.80 -7.23 3.96
CA GLU A 31 -6.08 -7.50 3.28
C GLU A 31 -6.06 -6.95 1.84
N ALA A 32 -5.52 -5.76 1.62
CA ALA A 32 -5.44 -5.13 0.30
C ALA A 32 -4.46 -5.84 -0.63
N GLU A 33 -3.44 -6.52 -0.08
CA GLU A 33 -2.54 -7.40 -0.82
C GLU A 33 -3.09 -8.82 -1.01
N GLY A 34 -4.34 -9.07 -0.59
CA GLY A 34 -5.01 -10.37 -0.74
C GLY A 34 -4.52 -11.46 0.22
N GLN A 35 -3.77 -11.07 1.24
CA GLN A 35 -3.27 -12.03 2.22
C GLN A 35 -4.34 -12.40 3.24
N THR A 36 -4.31 -13.64 3.66
CA THR A 36 -5.08 -14.07 4.84
C THR A 36 -4.42 -13.54 6.10
N VAL A 37 -5.11 -12.65 6.81
CA VAL A 37 -4.55 -12.05 8.02
C VAL A 37 -4.73 -12.98 9.21
N ILE A 38 -3.63 -13.57 9.64
CA ILE A 38 -3.49 -14.42 10.82
C ILE A 38 -2.35 -13.89 11.70
N PRO A 39 -2.20 -14.32 12.96
CA PRO A 39 -1.11 -13.81 13.83
C PRO A 39 0.29 -13.96 13.21
N ALA A 40 0.54 -15.00 12.42
CA ALA A 40 1.82 -15.18 11.74
C ALA A 40 2.07 -14.13 10.65
N THR A 41 1.03 -13.76 9.90
CA THR A 41 1.09 -12.68 8.91
C THR A 41 1.50 -11.37 9.57
N LEU A 42 0.84 -11.00 10.67
CA LEU A 42 1.15 -9.76 11.39
C LEU A 42 2.53 -9.76 12.03
N ALA A 43 2.97 -10.91 12.56
CA ALA A 43 4.32 -11.04 13.11
C ALA A 43 5.39 -10.78 12.05
N HIS A 44 5.18 -11.27 10.83
CA HIS A 44 6.05 -11.02 9.70
C HIS A 44 6.00 -9.55 9.24
N TRP A 45 4.80 -9.01 9.04
CA TRP A 45 4.59 -7.64 8.53
C TRP A 45 5.18 -6.55 9.45
N LEU A 46 5.04 -6.75 10.77
CA LEU A 46 5.48 -5.80 11.78
C LEU A 46 6.88 -6.12 12.37
N SER A 47 7.51 -7.19 11.88
CA SER A 47 8.80 -7.68 12.40
C SER A 47 8.81 -7.87 13.93
N VAL A 48 7.71 -8.41 14.49
CA VAL A 48 7.52 -8.66 15.91
C VAL A 48 7.31 -10.15 16.20
N THR A 49 7.42 -10.53 17.46
CA THR A 49 7.19 -11.92 17.86
C THR A 49 5.71 -12.29 17.88
N ARG A 50 5.36 -13.57 17.63
CA ARG A 50 3.98 -14.07 17.72
C ARG A 50 3.30 -13.82 19.07
N PRO A 51 3.98 -13.99 20.23
CA PRO A 51 3.43 -13.61 21.52
C PRO A 51 3.05 -12.12 21.60
N ALA A 52 3.88 -11.22 21.08
CA ALA A 52 3.57 -9.79 21.04
C ALA A 52 2.29 -9.51 20.22
N VAL A 53 2.15 -10.17 19.05
CA VAL A 53 0.91 -10.10 18.24
C VAL A 53 -0.29 -10.59 19.03
N THR A 54 -0.19 -11.73 19.69
CA THR A 54 -1.29 -12.30 20.48
C THR A 54 -1.75 -11.34 21.59
N PHE A 55 -0.80 -10.69 22.27
CA PHE A 55 -1.10 -9.71 23.30
C PHE A 55 -1.77 -8.45 22.71
N ALA A 56 -1.25 -7.94 21.60
CA ALA A 56 -1.83 -6.80 20.90
C ALA A 56 -3.26 -7.10 20.42
N LEU A 57 -3.50 -8.27 19.83
CA LEU A 57 -4.81 -8.69 19.35
C LEU A 57 -5.84 -8.79 20.47
N LYS A 58 -5.47 -9.32 21.65
CA LYS A 58 -6.36 -9.33 22.82
C LYS A 58 -6.82 -7.93 23.20
N ARG A 59 -5.90 -6.95 23.19
CA ARG A 59 -6.22 -5.55 23.48
C ARG A 59 -7.10 -4.94 22.40
N LEU A 60 -6.74 -5.11 21.13
CA LEU A 60 -7.49 -4.57 19.99
C LEU A 60 -8.90 -5.15 19.91
N THR A 61 -9.08 -6.45 20.23
CA THR A 61 -10.40 -7.08 20.32
C THR A 61 -11.22 -6.52 21.48
N LYS A 62 -10.59 -6.37 22.66
CA LYS A 62 -11.26 -5.75 23.82
C LYS A 62 -11.71 -4.32 23.55
N ASP A 63 -10.91 -3.56 22.81
CA ASP A 63 -11.16 -2.17 22.44
C ASP A 63 -12.13 -2.04 21.24
N GLY A 64 -12.57 -3.16 20.64
CA GLY A 64 -13.54 -3.20 19.55
C GLY A 64 -13.02 -2.86 18.16
N PHE A 65 -11.67 -2.83 17.94
CA PHE A 65 -11.05 -2.52 16.66
C PHE A 65 -10.91 -3.71 15.73
N VAL A 66 -10.79 -4.92 16.27
CA VAL A 66 -10.63 -6.14 15.49
C VAL A 66 -11.56 -7.25 16.00
N SER A 67 -11.88 -8.18 15.11
CA SER A 67 -12.52 -9.45 15.43
C SER A 67 -11.61 -10.60 15.01
N VAL A 68 -11.50 -11.62 15.84
CA VAL A 68 -10.76 -12.85 15.52
C VAL A 68 -11.77 -13.97 15.40
N LYS A 69 -11.82 -14.61 14.24
CA LYS A 69 -12.72 -15.75 13.99
C LYS A 69 -12.17 -17.04 14.63
N SER A 70 -13.03 -18.06 14.72
CA SER A 70 -12.67 -19.37 15.26
C SER A 70 -11.55 -20.08 14.48
N ASP A 71 -11.41 -19.77 13.19
CA ASP A 71 -10.34 -20.24 12.30
C ASP A 71 -9.03 -19.43 12.41
N GLY A 72 -8.98 -18.46 13.33
CA GLY A 72 -7.82 -17.58 13.57
C GLY A 72 -7.71 -16.39 12.62
N HIS A 73 -8.65 -16.21 11.69
CA HIS A 73 -8.66 -15.06 10.79
C HIS A 73 -8.98 -13.77 11.54
N ILE A 74 -8.16 -12.75 11.33
CA ILE A 74 -8.28 -11.42 11.92
C ILE A 74 -8.94 -10.50 10.90
N ARG A 75 -9.94 -9.73 11.35
CA ARG A 75 -10.61 -8.73 10.53
C ARG A 75 -10.79 -7.44 11.31
N LEU A 76 -10.65 -6.33 10.60
CA LEU A 76 -11.00 -5.02 11.14
C LEU A 76 -12.52 -4.90 11.33
N THR A 77 -12.94 -4.32 12.44
CA THR A 77 -14.29 -3.78 12.60
C THR A 77 -14.42 -2.48 11.78
N SER A 78 -15.63 -1.91 11.72
CA SER A 78 -15.80 -0.59 11.08
C SER A 78 -14.92 0.47 11.74
N GLN A 79 -14.86 0.49 13.07
CA GLN A 79 -14.02 1.40 13.85
C GLN A 79 -12.52 1.17 13.59
N GLY A 80 -12.08 -0.11 13.55
CA GLY A 80 -10.70 -0.43 13.23
C GLY A 80 -10.30 -0.02 11.82
N ARG A 81 -11.21 -0.19 10.86
CA ARG A 81 -10.99 0.21 9.47
C ARG A 81 -10.88 1.73 9.31
N GLU A 82 -11.65 2.48 10.06
CA GLU A 82 -11.61 3.94 10.05
C GLU A 82 -10.26 4.47 10.55
N VAL A 83 -9.75 3.90 11.66
CA VAL A 83 -8.42 4.24 12.19
C VAL A 83 -7.33 3.87 11.19
N ALA A 84 -7.34 2.64 10.67
CA ALA A 84 -6.38 2.19 9.67
C ALA A 84 -6.37 3.12 8.45
N GLN A 85 -7.55 3.45 7.93
CA GLN A 85 -7.70 4.33 6.77
C GLN A 85 -7.12 5.72 7.01
N ARG A 86 -7.33 6.29 8.21
CA ARG A 86 -6.75 7.58 8.57
C ARG A 86 -5.23 7.54 8.63
N THR A 87 -4.65 6.50 9.22
CA THR A 87 -3.20 6.31 9.25
C THR A 87 -2.62 6.19 7.84
N ILE A 88 -3.27 5.42 6.96
CA ILE A 88 -2.87 5.25 5.56
C ILE A 88 -2.91 6.59 4.79
N VAL A 89 -3.97 7.38 4.97
CA VAL A 89 -4.06 8.71 4.33
C VAL A 89 -2.91 9.61 4.78
N ARG A 90 -2.61 9.61 6.07
CA ARG A 90 -1.48 10.38 6.63
C ARG A 90 -0.15 9.91 6.07
N HIS A 91 0.06 8.58 6.01
CA HIS A 91 1.24 7.98 5.40
C HIS A 91 1.45 8.48 3.96
N HIS A 92 0.43 8.34 3.12
CA HIS A 92 0.51 8.76 1.71
C HIS A 92 0.72 10.28 1.55
N LEU A 93 0.17 11.11 2.45
CA LEU A 93 0.45 12.56 2.44
C LEU A 93 1.92 12.85 2.75
N ILE A 94 2.52 12.10 3.68
CA ILE A 94 3.93 12.23 4.01
C ILE A 94 4.81 11.75 2.85
N GLU A 95 4.52 10.60 2.23
CA GLU A 95 5.23 10.15 1.04
C GLU A 95 5.22 11.21 -0.06
N ARG A 96 4.06 11.82 -0.31
CA ARG A 96 3.93 12.92 -1.28
C ARG A 96 4.75 14.14 -0.88
N MET A 97 4.75 14.51 0.39
CA MET A 97 5.58 15.60 0.90
C MET A 97 7.06 15.31 0.65
N LEU A 98 7.52 14.12 1.02
CA LEU A 98 8.91 13.71 0.85
C LEU A 98 9.33 13.71 -0.62
N SER A 99 8.47 13.22 -1.51
CA SER A 99 8.71 13.17 -2.94
C SER A 99 8.56 14.55 -3.61
N GLU A 100 7.40 15.21 -3.44
CA GLU A 100 7.02 16.41 -4.22
C GLU A 100 7.66 17.70 -3.69
N ILE A 101 7.98 17.80 -2.38
CA ILE A 101 8.56 18.99 -1.78
C ILE A 101 10.06 18.82 -1.55
N PHE A 102 10.48 17.69 -0.99
CA PHE A 102 11.88 17.44 -0.63
C PHE A 102 12.69 16.72 -1.72
N GLY A 103 12.02 16.18 -2.75
CA GLY A 103 12.69 15.48 -3.84
C GLY A 103 13.43 14.21 -3.42
N MET A 104 12.99 13.58 -2.34
CA MET A 104 13.59 12.31 -1.90
C MET A 104 13.40 11.20 -2.94
N PRO A 105 14.36 10.28 -3.09
CA PRO A 105 14.22 9.13 -3.94
C PRO A 105 12.96 8.33 -3.60
N TRP A 106 12.13 8.03 -4.60
CA TRP A 106 10.82 7.42 -4.38
C TRP A 106 10.88 6.03 -3.73
N TYR A 107 12.00 5.31 -3.84
CA TYR A 107 12.23 4.02 -3.19
C TYR A 107 12.62 4.14 -1.69
N GLU A 108 12.83 5.37 -1.18
CA GLU A 108 13.17 5.64 0.23
C GLU A 108 11.99 6.22 1.02
N ILE A 109 11.02 6.83 0.33
CA ILE A 109 9.96 7.62 0.97
C ILE A 109 9.02 6.79 1.83
N HIS A 110 8.78 5.51 1.50
CA HIS A 110 7.91 4.64 2.28
C HIS A 110 8.45 4.42 3.70
N ASP A 111 9.72 4.01 3.81
CA ASP A 111 10.36 3.78 5.11
C ASP A 111 10.42 5.05 5.96
N GLU A 112 10.61 6.20 5.34
CA GLU A 112 10.65 7.48 6.04
C GLU A 112 9.25 7.94 6.46
N ALA A 113 8.24 7.71 5.63
CA ALA A 113 6.84 7.99 5.98
C ALA A 113 6.37 7.13 7.17
N GLU A 114 6.76 5.84 7.25
CA GLU A 114 6.49 4.97 8.40
C GLU A 114 7.02 5.56 9.72
N ARG A 115 8.17 6.23 9.69
CA ARG A 115 8.75 6.88 10.89
C ARG A 115 8.04 8.16 11.29
N LEU A 116 7.52 8.91 10.29
CA LEU A 116 6.98 10.25 10.49
C LEU A 116 5.47 10.28 10.74
N GLU A 117 4.71 9.29 10.26
CA GLU A 117 3.25 9.32 10.22
C GLU A 117 2.58 9.50 11.60
N HIS A 118 3.25 9.07 12.67
CA HIS A 118 2.74 9.19 14.03
C HIS A 118 3.06 10.53 14.71
N ALA A 119 4.03 11.27 14.17
CA ALA A 119 4.47 12.57 14.70
C ALA A 119 3.70 13.76 14.10
N VAL A 120 2.91 13.51 13.05
CA VAL A 120 2.19 14.55 12.33
C VAL A 120 0.92 14.97 13.08
N SER A 121 0.85 16.25 13.48
CA SER A 121 -0.34 16.79 14.11
C SER A 121 -1.46 17.01 13.08
N PRO A 122 -2.75 17.03 13.52
CA PRO A 122 -3.87 17.35 12.62
C PRO A 122 -3.75 18.71 11.93
N ALA A 123 -3.16 19.70 12.60
CA ALA A 123 -2.91 21.00 12.02
C ALA A 123 -1.90 20.96 10.88
N PHE A 124 -0.83 20.16 11.03
CA PHE A 124 0.17 19.95 9.99
C PHE A 124 -0.40 19.12 8.84
N GLU A 125 -1.15 18.05 9.12
CA GLU A 125 -1.85 17.23 8.11
C GLU A 125 -2.75 18.10 7.21
N LYS A 126 -3.53 19.03 7.81
CA LYS A 126 -4.34 20.01 7.07
C LYS A 126 -3.48 20.89 6.15
N LYS A 127 -2.33 21.36 6.64
CA LYS A 127 -1.39 22.17 5.83
C LYS A 127 -0.77 21.38 4.69
N LEU A 128 -0.48 20.09 4.89
CA LEU A 128 -0.02 19.21 3.82
C LEU A 128 -1.07 19.08 2.72
N VAL A 129 -2.34 18.84 3.08
CA VAL A 129 -3.43 18.79 2.10
C VAL A 129 -3.60 20.10 1.34
N GLU A 130 -3.58 21.23 2.03
CA GLU A 130 -3.63 22.57 1.41
C GLU A 130 -2.47 22.78 0.42
N LYS A 131 -1.26 22.33 0.76
CA LYS A 131 -0.05 22.54 -0.05
C LYS A 131 0.04 21.57 -1.23
N LEU A 132 -0.25 20.30 -1.02
CA LEU A 132 -0.10 19.22 -2.01
C LEU A 132 -1.33 19.06 -2.92
N GLY A 133 -2.47 19.62 -2.51
CA GLY A 133 -3.75 19.40 -3.18
C GLY A 133 -4.27 17.97 -3.04
N HIS A 134 -5.46 17.75 -3.58
CA HIS A 134 -6.13 16.45 -3.53
C HIS A 134 -5.65 15.57 -4.69
N LYS A 135 -4.78 14.61 -4.38
CA LYS A 135 -4.50 13.45 -5.25
C LYS A 135 -5.00 12.20 -4.56
N ASN A 136 -5.52 11.26 -5.32
CA ASN A 136 -6.08 10.01 -4.79
C ASN A 136 -5.05 8.89 -4.67
N THR A 137 -3.79 9.15 -5.02
CA THR A 137 -2.70 8.17 -5.01
C THR A 137 -1.43 8.73 -4.38
N CYS A 138 -0.63 7.85 -3.81
CA CYS A 138 0.73 8.13 -3.38
C CYS A 138 1.71 8.07 -4.59
N PRO A 139 3.01 8.39 -4.41
CA PRO A 139 4.01 8.28 -5.48
C PRO A 139 4.20 6.86 -6.04
N HIS A 140 3.91 5.83 -5.25
CA HIS A 140 3.94 4.42 -5.69
C HIS A 140 2.66 4.00 -6.45
N GLY A 141 1.69 4.94 -6.65
CA GLY A 141 0.44 4.71 -7.36
C GLY A 141 -0.67 4.07 -6.52
N ASN A 142 -0.42 3.79 -5.25
CA ASN A 142 -1.42 3.19 -4.37
C ASN A 142 -2.49 4.22 -4.00
N GLU A 143 -3.77 3.78 -4.06
CA GLU A 143 -4.90 4.64 -3.75
C GLU A 143 -4.98 4.93 -2.25
N LEU A 144 -5.46 6.13 -1.88
CA LEU A 144 -5.71 6.51 -0.49
C LEU A 144 -6.71 5.55 0.19
N VAL A 145 -7.68 5.01 -0.57
CA VAL A 145 -8.61 3.98 -0.09
C VAL A 145 -8.12 2.63 -0.60
N LEU A 146 -7.60 1.82 0.31
CA LEU A 146 -7.10 0.49 -0.03
C LEU A 146 -8.22 -0.40 -0.60
N ARG A 147 -7.87 -1.15 -1.64
CA ARG A 147 -8.77 -2.06 -2.33
C ARG A 147 -8.18 -3.46 -2.40
N SER A 148 -9.03 -4.44 -2.19
CA SER A 148 -8.66 -5.83 -2.39
C SER A 148 -8.27 -6.12 -3.85
N PRO A 149 -7.50 -7.19 -4.12
CA PRO A 149 -7.17 -7.58 -5.48
C PRO A 149 -8.41 -7.83 -6.36
N ALA A 150 -9.49 -8.35 -5.78
CA ALA A 150 -10.75 -8.56 -6.50
C ALA A 150 -11.40 -7.24 -6.93
N GLU A 151 -11.37 -6.21 -6.06
CA GLU A 151 -11.89 -4.88 -6.40
C GLU A 151 -11.02 -4.17 -7.42
N ARG A 152 -9.68 -4.30 -7.33
CA ARG A 152 -8.74 -3.79 -8.35
C ARG A 152 -9.04 -4.40 -9.72
N ARG A 153 -9.25 -5.74 -9.79
CA ARG A 153 -9.62 -6.42 -11.05
C ARG A 153 -10.96 -5.97 -11.60
N LYS A 154 -11.98 -5.77 -10.77
CA LYS A 154 -13.29 -5.22 -11.20
C LYS A 154 -13.17 -3.82 -11.81
N ARG A 155 -12.15 -3.06 -11.46
CA ARG A 155 -11.85 -1.73 -12.00
C ARG A 155 -10.94 -1.76 -13.24
N GLY A 156 -10.68 -2.95 -13.79
CA GLY A 156 -9.87 -3.13 -14.99
C GLY A 156 -8.36 -3.21 -14.75
N LEU A 157 -7.92 -3.24 -13.49
CA LEU A 157 -6.53 -3.48 -13.16
C LEU A 157 -6.21 -4.98 -13.17
N ARG A 158 -4.97 -5.32 -13.51
CA ARG A 158 -4.44 -6.68 -13.41
C ARG A 158 -3.02 -6.66 -12.91
N LEU A 159 -2.54 -7.77 -12.40
CA LEU A 159 -1.11 -7.94 -12.12
C LEU A 159 -0.35 -8.03 -13.45
N LEU A 160 0.85 -7.51 -13.46
CA LEU A 160 1.72 -7.60 -14.64
C LEU A 160 2.03 -9.08 -14.96
N SER A 161 2.11 -9.94 -13.96
CA SER A 161 2.21 -11.39 -14.11
C SER A 161 1.02 -12.02 -14.87
N ASP A 162 -0.17 -11.41 -14.83
CA ASP A 162 -1.39 -11.87 -15.52
C ASP A 162 -1.59 -11.20 -16.89
N SER A 163 -0.63 -10.36 -17.34
CA SER A 163 -0.77 -9.58 -18.56
C SER A 163 -0.54 -10.45 -19.81
N GLU A 164 -1.17 -10.04 -20.94
CA GLU A 164 -1.17 -10.78 -22.18
C GLU A 164 -0.01 -10.36 -23.08
N PRO A 165 0.77 -11.29 -23.67
CA PRO A 165 1.78 -10.97 -24.68
C PRO A 165 1.19 -10.19 -25.86
N GLY A 166 1.98 -9.28 -26.42
CA GLY A 166 1.55 -8.40 -27.53
C GLY A 166 0.70 -7.20 -27.08
N SER A 167 0.36 -7.10 -25.80
CA SER A 167 -0.47 -6.00 -25.28
C SER A 167 0.36 -4.89 -24.65
N ARG A 168 -0.23 -3.69 -24.62
CA ARG A 168 0.36 -2.51 -23.97
C ARG A 168 -0.42 -2.15 -22.71
N TYR A 169 0.31 -1.73 -21.71
CA TYR A 169 -0.23 -1.38 -20.40
C TYR A 169 0.39 -0.10 -19.88
N VAL A 170 -0.30 0.51 -18.90
CA VAL A 170 0.24 1.58 -18.08
C VAL A 170 0.41 1.03 -16.66
N VAL A 171 1.56 1.23 -16.05
CA VAL A 171 1.79 0.90 -14.64
C VAL A 171 0.86 1.75 -13.78
N ALA A 172 -0.02 1.12 -13.02
CA ALA A 172 -0.96 1.78 -12.13
C ALA A 172 -0.37 1.97 -10.74
N SER A 173 0.15 0.90 -10.14
CA SER A 173 0.82 0.96 -8.84
C SER A 173 1.81 -0.18 -8.67
N VAL A 174 2.73 -0.02 -7.71
CA VAL A 174 3.70 -1.02 -7.31
C VAL A 174 3.60 -1.29 -5.80
N TYR A 175 4.07 -2.47 -5.38
CA TYR A 175 4.20 -2.80 -3.98
C TYR A 175 5.28 -1.94 -3.33
N GLU A 176 4.96 -1.23 -2.25
CA GLU A 176 5.81 -0.17 -1.69
C GLU A 176 6.64 -0.58 -0.47
N ARG A 177 6.38 -1.74 0.13
CA ARG A 177 7.01 -2.16 1.38
C ARG A 177 8.34 -2.91 1.21
N ASP A 178 8.86 -2.98 -0.01
CA ASP A 178 10.15 -3.60 -0.31
C ASP A 178 11.05 -2.59 -1.02
N ARG A 179 11.91 -1.94 -0.24
CA ARG A 179 12.84 -0.92 -0.73
C ARG A 179 13.75 -1.44 -1.83
N GLN A 180 14.25 -2.68 -1.71
CA GLN A 180 15.16 -3.24 -2.72
C GLN A 180 14.41 -3.48 -4.04
N LEU A 181 13.15 -3.91 -3.96
CA LEU A 181 12.29 -4.06 -5.13
C LEU A 181 11.97 -2.71 -5.77
N LEU A 182 11.69 -1.68 -4.99
CA LEU A 182 11.45 -0.32 -5.50
C LEU A 182 12.69 0.25 -6.18
N GLU A 183 13.88 0.06 -5.60
CA GLU A 183 15.15 0.48 -6.20
C GLU A 183 15.41 -0.27 -7.51
N PHE A 184 15.12 -1.57 -7.56
CA PHE A 184 15.17 -2.36 -8.78
C PHE A 184 14.20 -1.82 -9.84
N PHE A 185 12.94 -1.53 -9.49
CA PHE A 185 11.98 -0.93 -10.42
C PHE A 185 12.43 0.44 -10.93
N GLU A 186 13.06 1.24 -10.06
CA GLU A 186 13.68 2.52 -10.43
C GLU A 186 14.70 2.34 -11.55
N ASN A 187 15.63 1.42 -11.37
CA ASN A 187 16.70 1.15 -12.32
C ASN A 187 16.18 0.61 -13.65
N GLU A 188 15.08 -0.13 -13.62
CA GLU A 188 14.40 -0.66 -14.80
C GLU A 188 13.38 0.30 -15.42
N GLY A 189 13.14 1.47 -14.82
CA GLY A 189 12.20 2.47 -15.31
C GLY A 189 10.73 2.07 -15.12
N ILE A 190 10.43 1.15 -14.19
CA ILE A 190 9.06 0.71 -13.89
C ILE A 190 8.49 1.59 -12.79
N ARG A 191 7.72 2.59 -13.16
CA ARG A 191 7.08 3.53 -12.22
C ARG A 191 5.61 3.75 -12.59
N PRO A 192 4.75 4.17 -11.64
CA PRO A 192 3.39 4.57 -11.95
C PRO A 192 3.31 5.59 -13.10
N GLY A 193 2.39 5.35 -14.03
CA GLY A 193 2.23 6.17 -15.23
C GLY A 193 3.09 5.76 -16.42
N VAL A 194 4.11 4.93 -16.26
CA VAL A 194 4.97 4.46 -17.36
C VAL A 194 4.21 3.47 -18.25
N ARG A 195 4.36 3.63 -19.57
CA ARG A 195 3.82 2.70 -20.55
C ARG A 195 4.79 1.56 -20.79
N ILE A 196 4.27 0.34 -20.75
CA ILE A 196 5.03 -0.89 -20.99
C ILE A 196 4.35 -1.72 -22.07
N ALA A 197 5.14 -2.41 -22.89
CA ALA A 197 4.63 -3.43 -23.78
C ALA A 197 5.09 -4.81 -23.28
N VAL A 198 4.17 -5.75 -23.21
CA VAL A 198 4.48 -7.13 -22.86
C VAL A 198 4.80 -7.89 -24.12
N GLU A 199 6.05 -8.30 -24.29
CA GLU A 199 6.51 -9.00 -25.50
C GLU A 199 6.28 -10.52 -25.41
N ALA A 200 6.64 -11.11 -24.28
CA ALA A 200 6.51 -12.56 -24.08
C ALA A 200 6.36 -12.92 -22.59
N ARG A 201 5.75 -14.08 -22.38
CA ARG A 201 5.84 -14.83 -21.12
C ARG A 201 6.75 -16.03 -21.36
N ASN A 202 7.86 -16.08 -20.68
CA ASN A 202 8.89 -17.08 -20.92
C ASN A 202 8.59 -18.38 -20.15
N TYR A 203 9.18 -19.48 -20.60
CA TYR A 203 9.01 -20.80 -19.97
C TYR A 203 9.45 -20.84 -18.50
N ASP A 204 10.44 -20.03 -18.14
CA ASP A 204 10.97 -19.87 -16.77
C ASP A 204 10.07 -19.01 -15.86
N GLY A 205 8.90 -18.58 -16.37
CA GLY A 205 7.97 -17.70 -15.66
C GLY A 205 8.31 -16.22 -15.72
N THR A 206 9.43 -15.83 -16.32
CA THR A 206 9.75 -14.41 -16.50
C THR A 206 8.84 -13.76 -17.55
N VAL A 207 8.65 -12.44 -17.42
CA VAL A 207 7.91 -11.63 -18.37
C VAL A 207 8.90 -10.72 -19.11
N SER A 208 8.96 -10.83 -20.43
CA SER A 208 9.75 -9.92 -21.28
C SER A 208 8.93 -8.67 -21.56
N LEU A 209 9.49 -7.51 -21.25
CA LEU A 209 8.86 -6.21 -21.36
C LEU A 209 9.71 -5.27 -22.22
N LEU A 210 9.06 -4.37 -22.91
CA LEU A 210 9.66 -3.19 -23.52
C LEU A 210 9.23 -1.96 -22.72
N VAL A 211 10.19 -1.28 -22.09
CA VAL A 211 10.00 -0.05 -21.31
C VAL A 211 10.93 1.01 -21.91
N ASP A 212 10.40 2.12 -22.39
CA ASP A 212 11.16 3.21 -23.00
C ASP A 212 12.24 2.74 -24.02
N ARG A 213 11.88 1.79 -24.88
CA ARG A 213 12.74 1.14 -25.90
C ARG A 213 13.83 0.20 -25.33
N ARG A 214 13.85 -0.03 -24.02
CA ARG A 214 14.73 -1.01 -23.37
C ARG A 214 13.98 -2.31 -23.16
N GLN A 215 14.58 -3.41 -23.56
CA GLN A 215 14.08 -4.74 -23.22
C GLN A 215 14.54 -5.13 -21.83
N ILE A 216 13.60 -5.53 -20.99
CA ILE A 216 13.86 -6.03 -19.64
C ILE A 216 13.15 -7.37 -19.43
N ARG A 217 13.73 -8.20 -18.58
CA ARG A 217 13.10 -9.45 -18.12
C ARG A 217 12.78 -9.33 -16.65
N LEU A 218 11.50 -9.43 -16.33
CA LEU A 218 11.01 -9.33 -14.98
C LEU A 218 10.63 -10.72 -14.45
N GLY A 219 11.20 -11.12 -13.33
CA GLY A 219 10.84 -12.38 -12.65
C GLY A 219 9.38 -12.36 -12.18
N THR A 220 8.75 -13.54 -12.11
CA THR A 220 7.34 -13.68 -11.71
C THR A 220 7.04 -12.99 -10.39
N SER A 221 7.89 -13.18 -9.37
CA SER A 221 7.70 -12.57 -8.06
C SER A 221 7.67 -11.04 -8.08
N ALA A 222 8.48 -10.41 -8.94
CA ALA A 222 8.45 -8.96 -9.13
C ALA A 222 7.24 -8.52 -9.97
N ALA A 223 6.88 -9.30 -11.02
CA ALA A 223 5.69 -9.02 -11.84
C ALA A 223 4.37 -9.10 -11.07
N GLU A 224 4.29 -9.94 -10.04
CA GLU A 224 3.17 -10.04 -9.10
C GLU A 224 3.06 -8.82 -8.16
N LYS A 225 4.04 -7.94 -8.15
CA LYS A 225 4.10 -6.73 -7.34
C LYS A 225 3.78 -5.44 -8.12
N VAL A 226 3.39 -5.59 -9.38
CA VAL A 226 3.04 -4.47 -10.26
C VAL A 226 1.61 -4.62 -10.75
N TRP A 227 0.79 -3.61 -10.47
CA TRP A 227 -0.55 -3.50 -11.04
C TRP A 227 -0.53 -2.63 -12.30
N VAL A 228 -1.24 -3.06 -13.32
CA VAL A 228 -1.30 -2.37 -14.62
C VAL A 228 -2.73 -2.22 -15.10
N SER A 229 -3.01 -1.19 -15.90
CA SER A 229 -4.23 -1.02 -16.68
C SER A 229 -3.92 -1.15 -18.16
N LYS A 230 -4.89 -1.56 -19.00
CA LYS A 230 -4.74 -1.48 -20.46
C LYS A 230 -4.47 -0.02 -20.89
N ALA A 231 -3.51 0.15 -21.79
CA ALA A 231 -3.15 1.46 -22.36
C ALA A 231 -4.18 1.94 -23.40
#